data_caae4f5e7b7dc8ef2bac21f5aa93fa7d
#
_entry.id   caae4f5e7b7dc8ef2bac21f5aa93fa7d
#
_cell.length_a   1.000
_cell.length_b   1.000
_cell.length_c   1.000
_cell.angle_alpha   90.00
_cell.angle_beta   90.00
_cell.angle_gamma   90.00
#
_symmetry.space_group_name_H-M   'P 1'
#
loop_
_entity.id
_entity.type
_entity.pdbx_description
1 polymer ?
#
loop_
_entity_poly.entity_id
_entity_poly.type
_entity_poly.pdbx_seq_one_letter_code
_entity_poly.pdbx_strand_id
1 'polypeptide(L)'
;MNRLNRMTGLVSVIIGLFCACQGTAKQVDVETDLKAMYADLPFSMPAIERPVFPDYQVNICDFGAKSDGVTLNTEAINKAIKVVHDKGGGKVIIPEGLWLTGPIVLQSNVNLHAEKNALIVF
;
A
#
# COMPACT_ATOMS: atom_id res chain seq x y z
N MET A 1 -6.19 -13.84 66.04
CA MET A 1 -6.10 -12.52 66.75
C MET A 1 -5.57 -11.51 65.72
N ASN A 2 -6.40 -10.51 65.48
CA ASN A 2 -6.14 -9.11 65.09
C ASN A 2 -5.83 -8.79 63.64
N ARG A 3 -6.83 -8.20 63.13
CA ARG A 3 -7.16 -6.79 62.75
C ARG A 3 -6.68 -6.45 61.37
N LEU A 4 -7.62 -6.40 60.45
CA LEU A 4 -8.34 -5.20 59.99
C LEU A 4 -7.45 -3.98 59.82
N ASN A 5 -7.18 -3.61 58.57
CA ASN A 5 -7.21 -2.19 58.28
C ASN A 5 -7.77 -1.96 56.86
N ARG A 6 -8.97 -1.39 56.87
CA ARG A 6 -9.64 -0.77 55.71
C ARG A 6 -8.88 0.53 55.40
N MET A 7 -8.46 0.68 54.20
CA MET A 7 -8.25 2.03 53.63
C MET A 7 -8.97 2.10 52.30
N THR A 8 -10.12 2.70 52.37
CA THR A 8 -10.87 3.27 51.27
C THR A 8 -10.04 4.34 50.57
N GLY A 9 -9.55 4.06 49.37
CA GLY A 9 -8.98 5.03 48.46
C GLY A 9 -9.95 5.22 47.32
N LEU A 10 -10.63 6.35 47.30
CA LEU A 10 -11.42 6.82 46.16
C LEU A 10 -10.45 7.01 44.96
N VAL A 11 -10.52 6.10 44.00
CA VAL A 11 -9.93 6.34 42.67
C VAL A 11 -10.98 7.05 41.86
N SER A 12 -10.80 8.35 41.72
CA SER A 12 -11.54 9.22 40.85
C SER A 12 -11.30 8.77 39.38
N VAL A 13 -12.31 8.14 38.79
CA VAL A 13 -12.30 7.77 37.39
C VAL A 13 -12.53 9.06 36.60
N ILE A 14 -11.44 9.67 36.13
CA ILE A 14 -11.51 10.73 35.10
C ILE A 14 -11.75 9.98 33.77
N ILE A 15 -13.01 9.88 33.40
CA ILE A 15 -13.41 9.48 32.06
C ILE A 15 -13.06 10.66 31.13
N GLY A 16 -11.83 10.63 30.61
CA GLY A 16 -11.45 11.50 29.51
C GLY A 16 -12.22 11.10 28.26
N LEU A 17 -13.15 11.97 27.88
CA LEU A 17 -13.89 11.89 26.62
C LEU A 17 -12.91 12.07 25.46
N PHE A 18 -12.25 10.99 25.05
CA PHE A 18 -11.51 10.96 23.78
C PHE A 18 -12.54 10.93 22.65
N CYS A 19 -12.85 12.12 22.12
CA CYS A 19 -13.54 12.26 20.86
C CYS A 19 -12.59 11.73 19.75
N ALA A 20 -12.60 10.43 19.54
CA ALA A 20 -11.95 9.83 18.37
C ALA A 20 -12.78 10.21 17.15
N CYS A 21 -12.35 11.25 16.43
CA CYS A 21 -12.71 11.43 15.03
C CYS A 21 -12.13 10.26 14.22
N GLN A 22 -12.80 9.11 14.30
CA GLN A 22 -12.61 8.04 13.34
C GLN A 22 -13.30 8.49 12.05
N GLY A 23 -12.54 9.19 11.21
CA GLY A 23 -12.88 9.31 9.80
C GLY A 23 -12.85 7.90 9.22
N THR A 24 -14.01 7.26 9.18
CA THR A 24 -14.22 6.03 8.42
C THR A 24 -13.97 6.40 6.95
N ALA A 25 -12.75 6.18 6.48
CA ALA A 25 -12.51 6.10 5.06
C ALA A 25 -13.40 4.96 4.56
N LYS A 26 -14.48 5.33 3.84
CA LYS A 26 -15.38 4.41 3.18
C LYS A 26 -14.50 3.57 2.26
N GLN A 27 -14.18 2.34 2.68
CA GLN A 27 -13.60 1.35 1.80
C GLN A 27 -14.67 1.13 0.71
N VAL A 28 -14.41 1.69 -0.46
CA VAL A 28 -15.21 1.42 -1.64
C VAL A 28 -14.95 -0.04 -1.96
N ASP A 29 -15.98 -0.88 -1.82
CA ASP A 29 -15.97 -2.27 -2.24
C ASP A 29 -15.91 -2.29 -3.77
N VAL A 30 -14.70 -2.26 -4.29
CA VAL A 30 -14.41 -2.18 -5.74
C VAL A 30 -14.97 -3.39 -6.49
N GLU A 31 -15.25 -4.50 -5.79
CA GLU A 31 -15.87 -5.70 -6.37
C GLU A 31 -17.36 -5.49 -6.67
N THR A 32 -18.04 -4.73 -5.82
CA THR A 32 -19.43 -4.33 -6.03
C THR A 32 -19.55 -3.34 -7.19
N ASP A 33 -18.59 -2.40 -7.29
CA ASP A 33 -18.53 -1.41 -8.37
C ASP A 33 -18.27 -2.06 -9.74
N LEU A 34 -17.36 -3.03 -9.84
CA LEU A 34 -17.11 -3.77 -11.09
C LEU A 34 -18.36 -4.51 -11.56
N LYS A 35 -19.07 -5.19 -10.66
CA LYS A 35 -20.32 -5.90 -11.00
C LYS A 35 -21.41 -4.95 -11.48
N ALA A 36 -21.52 -3.76 -10.88
CA ALA A 36 -22.45 -2.72 -11.31
C ALA A 36 -22.08 -2.15 -12.68
N MET A 37 -20.79 -1.99 -12.98
CA MET A 37 -20.33 -1.51 -14.30
C MET A 37 -20.63 -2.49 -15.44
N TYR A 38 -20.72 -3.79 -15.16
CA TYR A 38 -21.03 -4.81 -16.17
C TYR A 38 -22.54 -5.10 -16.30
N ALA A 39 -23.38 -4.64 -15.36
CA ALA A 39 -24.79 -5.01 -15.31
C ALA A 39 -25.65 -4.38 -16.42
N ASP A 40 -25.22 -3.24 -16.99
CA ASP A 40 -26.05 -2.43 -17.90
C ASP A 40 -25.40 -2.19 -19.27
N LEU A 41 -24.49 -3.10 -19.68
CA LEU A 41 -23.84 -2.99 -20.98
C LEU A 41 -24.73 -3.51 -22.10
N PRO A 42 -24.82 -2.80 -23.26
CA PRO A 42 -25.60 -3.22 -24.41
C PRO A 42 -25.00 -4.43 -25.17
N PHE A 43 -23.94 -5.01 -24.68
CA PHE A 43 -23.24 -6.17 -25.24
C PHE A 43 -22.74 -7.09 -24.11
N SER A 44 -22.61 -8.39 -24.41
CA SER A 44 -22.05 -9.35 -23.48
C SER A 44 -20.54 -9.20 -23.38
N MET A 45 -20.04 -8.93 -22.17
CA MET A 45 -18.61 -8.82 -21.87
C MET A 45 -18.22 -9.89 -20.85
N PRO A 46 -17.11 -10.63 -21.06
CA PRO A 46 -16.64 -11.57 -20.05
C PRO A 46 -16.20 -10.80 -18.79
N ALA A 47 -16.49 -11.35 -17.62
CA ALA A 47 -16.03 -10.81 -16.36
C ALA A 47 -14.49 -10.84 -16.32
N ILE A 48 -13.87 -9.69 -16.03
CA ILE A 48 -12.42 -9.57 -15.89
C ILE A 48 -12.06 -9.91 -14.44
N GLU A 49 -11.28 -10.96 -14.26
CA GLU A 49 -10.74 -11.32 -12.94
C GLU A 49 -9.64 -10.35 -12.54
N ARG A 50 -9.65 -9.95 -11.26
CA ARG A 50 -8.58 -9.14 -10.71
C ARG A 50 -7.28 -9.92 -10.63
N PRO A 51 -6.16 -9.34 -11.06
CA PRO A 51 -4.86 -9.95 -10.83
C PRO A 51 -4.58 -10.02 -9.32
N VAL A 52 -4.20 -11.20 -8.84
CA VAL A 52 -3.76 -11.44 -7.46
C VAL A 52 -2.24 -11.54 -7.48
N PHE A 53 -1.59 -10.69 -6.69
CA PHE A 53 -0.14 -10.69 -6.55
C PHE A 53 0.25 -11.33 -5.22
N PRO A 54 1.38 -12.07 -5.17
CA PRO A 54 1.94 -12.55 -3.90
C PRO A 54 2.26 -11.39 -2.93
N ASP A 55 2.26 -11.69 -1.63
CA ASP A 55 2.50 -10.69 -0.58
C ASP A 55 3.96 -10.20 -0.49
N TYR A 56 4.86 -10.78 -1.31
CA TYR A 56 6.25 -10.35 -1.34
C TYR A 56 6.37 -8.92 -1.87
N GLN A 57 7.12 -8.09 -1.15
CA GLN A 57 7.30 -6.69 -1.54
C GLN A 57 8.73 -6.22 -1.30
N VAL A 58 9.19 -5.30 -2.14
CA VAL A 58 10.50 -4.65 -2.05
C VAL A 58 10.36 -3.16 -2.31
N ASN A 59 11.27 -2.37 -1.74
CA ASN A 59 11.37 -0.95 -1.98
C ASN A 59 12.53 -0.66 -2.95
N ILE A 60 12.34 0.24 -3.91
CA ILE A 60 13.40 0.60 -4.88
C ILE A 60 14.63 1.22 -4.19
N CYS A 61 14.46 1.84 -3.03
CA CYS A 61 15.56 2.38 -2.25
C CYS A 61 16.56 1.31 -1.79
N ASP A 62 16.08 0.08 -1.54
CA ASP A 62 16.93 -1.07 -1.16
C ASP A 62 17.88 -1.49 -2.31
N PHE A 63 17.59 -1.04 -3.53
CA PHE A 63 18.40 -1.25 -4.72
C PHE A 63 19.23 -0.03 -5.13
N GLY A 64 19.27 1.00 -4.26
CA GLY A 64 20.10 2.19 -4.44
C GLY A 64 19.41 3.32 -5.19
N ALA A 65 18.09 3.30 -5.37
CA ALA A 65 17.35 4.41 -5.95
C ALA A 65 17.37 5.64 -5.04
N LYS A 66 17.42 6.83 -5.64
CA LYS A 66 17.45 8.13 -4.96
C LYS A 66 16.36 9.05 -5.46
N SER A 67 15.62 9.66 -4.55
CA SER A 67 14.49 10.57 -4.82
C SER A 67 14.93 12.03 -4.98
N ASP A 68 16.10 12.27 -5.56
CA ASP A 68 16.69 13.61 -5.71
C ASP A 68 16.30 14.32 -7.03
N GLY A 69 15.58 13.64 -7.91
CA GLY A 69 15.17 14.17 -9.22
C GLY A 69 16.29 14.33 -10.23
N VAL A 70 17.52 13.92 -9.89
CA VAL A 70 18.73 14.06 -10.74
C VAL A 70 19.37 12.71 -11.02
N THR A 71 19.40 11.82 -10.05
CA THR A 71 19.97 10.48 -10.19
C THR A 71 19.06 9.61 -11.07
N LEU A 72 19.64 9.01 -12.12
CA LEU A 72 18.91 8.09 -12.98
C LEU A 72 18.70 6.73 -12.26
N ASN A 73 17.46 6.41 -11.95
CA ASN A 73 17.08 5.24 -11.15
C ASN A 73 16.69 4.01 -11.99
N THR A 74 16.86 4.04 -13.29
CA THR A 74 16.43 2.99 -14.22
C THR A 74 16.93 1.59 -13.83
N GLU A 75 18.22 1.49 -13.50
CA GLU A 75 18.82 0.20 -13.12
C GLU A 75 18.27 -0.31 -11.78
N ALA A 76 18.12 0.57 -10.79
CA ALA A 76 17.59 0.22 -9.48
C ALA A 76 16.15 -0.29 -9.58
N ILE A 77 15.30 0.39 -10.35
CA ILE A 77 13.90 0.01 -10.57
C ILE A 77 13.81 -1.33 -11.32
N ASN A 78 14.54 -1.47 -12.44
CA ASN A 78 14.51 -2.71 -13.22
C ASN A 78 15.09 -3.90 -12.43
N LYS A 79 16.09 -3.68 -11.58
CA LYS A 79 16.64 -4.70 -10.70
C LYS A 79 15.61 -5.13 -9.63
N ALA A 80 14.89 -4.18 -9.03
CA ALA A 80 13.82 -4.48 -8.08
C ALA A 80 12.71 -5.32 -8.75
N ILE A 81 12.28 -4.93 -9.96
CA ILE A 81 11.27 -5.66 -10.74
C ILE A 81 11.75 -7.10 -11.00
N LYS A 82 13.01 -7.26 -11.42
CA LYS A 82 13.56 -8.59 -11.69
C LYS A 82 13.59 -9.47 -10.44
N VAL A 83 14.01 -8.94 -9.30
CA VAL A 83 14.05 -9.71 -8.03
C VAL A 83 12.65 -10.16 -7.61
N VAL A 84 11.64 -9.30 -7.74
CA VAL A 84 10.25 -9.66 -7.42
C VAL A 84 9.73 -10.71 -8.38
N HIS A 85 10.02 -10.59 -9.67
CA HIS A 85 9.65 -11.58 -10.67
C HIS A 85 10.29 -12.95 -10.39
N ASP A 86 11.59 -12.99 -10.12
CA ASP A 86 12.35 -14.23 -9.82
C ASP A 86 11.82 -14.94 -8.55
N LYS A 87 11.18 -14.20 -7.64
CA LYS A 87 10.48 -14.73 -6.45
C LYS A 87 9.07 -15.24 -6.72
N GLY A 88 8.61 -15.18 -7.97
CA GLY A 88 7.27 -15.63 -8.36
C GLY A 88 6.23 -14.52 -8.44
N GLY A 89 6.62 -13.28 -8.17
CA GLY A 89 5.78 -12.09 -8.23
C GLY A 89 5.67 -11.34 -6.91
N GLY A 90 4.95 -10.23 -6.92
CA GLY A 90 4.76 -9.39 -5.74
C GLY A 90 4.68 -7.90 -6.08
N LYS A 91 5.07 -7.06 -5.13
CA LYS A 91 4.96 -5.60 -5.24
C LYS A 91 6.33 -4.93 -5.20
N VAL A 92 6.58 -4.03 -6.14
CA VAL A 92 7.72 -3.10 -6.10
C VAL A 92 7.19 -1.74 -5.69
N ILE A 93 7.67 -1.22 -4.56
CA ILE A 93 7.22 0.04 -3.98
C ILE A 93 8.14 1.15 -4.43
N ILE A 94 7.55 2.21 -5.01
CA ILE A 94 8.19 3.49 -5.29
C ILE A 94 7.66 4.46 -4.22
N PRO A 95 8.46 4.83 -3.22
CA PRO A 95 8.01 5.72 -2.16
C PRO A 95 7.80 7.17 -2.65
N GLU A 96 7.26 8.01 -1.78
CA GLU A 96 7.13 9.44 -2.08
C GLU A 96 8.48 10.07 -2.48
N GLY A 97 8.45 11.03 -3.38
CA GLY A 97 9.63 11.74 -3.85
C GLY A 97 9.68 11.92 -5.36
N LEU A 98 10.78 12.51 -5.84
CA LEU A 98 11.00 12.79 -7.26
C LEU A 98 12.00 11.79 -7.84
N TRP A 99 11.53 10.93 -8.74
CA TRP A 99 12.29 9.79 -9.27
C TRP A 99 12.55 9.99 -10.75
N LEU A 100 13.78 10.37 -11.12
CA LEU A 100 14.19 10.40 -12.52
C LEU A 100 14.52 8.98 -12.98
N THR A 101 13.94 8.55 -14.10
CA THR A 101 14.19 7.22 -14.67
C THR A 101 14.18 7.25 -16.20
N GLY A 102 14.77 6.25 -16.81
CA GLY A 102 14.60 5.91 -18.21
C GLY A 102 13.61 4.75 -18.39
N PRO A 103 13.74 3.94 -19.44
CA PRO A 103 12.80 2.87 -19.73
C PRO A 103 12.67 1.84 -18.59
N ILE A 104 11.44 1.61 -18.16
CA ILE A 104 11.10 0.58 -17.15
C ILE A 104 10.57 -0.65 -17.88
N VAL A 105 11.15 -1.82 -17.58
CA VAL A 105 10.73 -3.11 -18.15
C VAL A 105 9.92 -3.88 -17.13
N LEU A 106 8.60 -3.90 -17.30
CA LEU A 106 7.71 -4.68 -16.44
C LEU A 106 7.81 -6.17 -16.76
N GLN A 107 7.68 -6.99 -15.74
CA GLN A 107 7.68 -8.45 -15.85
C GLN A 107 6.38 -9.04 -15.29
N SER A 108 6.08 -10.29 -15.65
CA SER A 108 4.86 -10.97 -15.23
C SER A 108 4.80 -11.09 -13.69
N ASN A 109 3.58 -10.99 -13.15
CA ASN A 109 3.27 -11.08 -11.72
C ASN A 109 3.90 -9.98 -10.85
N VAL A 110 4.37 -8.88 -11.44
CA VAL A 110 4.93 -7.74 -10.71
C VAL A 110 3.96 -6.58 -10.71
N ASN A 111 3.60 -6.12 -9.51
CA ASN A 111 2.83 -4.89 -9.28
C ASN A 111 3.81 -3.75 -8.98
N LEU A 112 4.01 -2.84 -9.93
CA LEU A 112 4.76 -1.60 -9.69
C LEU A 112 3.83 -0.57 -9.04
N HIS A 113 4.05 -0.32 -7.76
CA HIS A 113 3.20 0.53 -6.92
C HIS A 113 3.89 1.82 -6.54
N ALA A 114 3.40 2.92 -7.06
CA ALA A 114 3.83 4.26 -6.63
C ALA A 114 2.98 4.70 -5.43
N GLU A 115 3.63 5.08 -4.35
CA GLU A 115 2.95 5.63 -3.18
C GLU A 115 2.42 7.04 -3.46
N LYS A 116 1.58 7.54 -2.55
CA LYS A 116 1.10 8.91 -2.61
C LYS A 116 2.29 9.89 -2.64
N ASN A 117 2.21 10.90 -3.50
CA ASN A 117 3.26 11.90 -3.74
C ASN A 117 4.55 11.35 -4.38
N ALA A 118 4.57 10.15 -4.94
CA ALA A 118 5.64 9.70 -5.80
C ALA A 118 5.47 10.33 -7.19
N LEU A 119 6.48 11.04 -7.67
CA LEU A 119 6.53 11.60 -9.03
C LEU A 119 7.65 10.92 -9.81
N ILE A 120 7.28 10.24 -10.88
CA ILE A 120 8.21 9.54 -11.77
C ILE A 120 8.36 10.35 -13.04
N VAL A 121 9.60 10.72 -13.38
CA VAL A 121 9.95 11.53 -14.54
C VAL A 121 10.87 10.72 -15.45
N PHE A 122 10.58 10.76 -16.75
CA PHE A 122 11.34 10.08 -17.80
C PHE A 122 12.19 11.06 -18.59
#